data_a86fe0d686e19eb14d99eace596571ee
#
_entry.id   a86fe0d686e19eb14d99eace596571ee
#
_cell.length_a   1.000
_cell.length_b   1.000
_cell.length_c   1.000
_cell.angle_alpha   90.00
_cell.angle_beta   90.00
_cell.angle_gamma   90.00
#
_symmetry.space_group_name_H-M   'P 1'
#
loop_
_entity.id
_entity.type
_entity.pdbx_description
1 polymer ?
#
loop_
_entity_poly.entity_id
_entity_poly.type
_entity_poly.pdbx_seq_one_letter_code
_entity_poly.pdbx_strand_id
1 'polypeptide(L)'
;MKDGRLTLPDGMKYRLLVLPNQKSMRPEVLKKISELVQAGLAVYGDAPEYSPSLSGYPEVDKEVQRIGKDLFTTDNYGTGKVFHRGVGLQEVLDKLNIRPDFFCKTNAPVLFIHRTLPDAEIYFLSNQQDKKITFDGEFRVSQELSPELWSAATGEIRRLSDFENTEDHTALQMELEGNESVFLVFRKNDKATEKKNNFPVKETVYSVDTPWKVTFEAGKRGPEAPVVWSQLTDWMNSENDSIKYF
;
A
#
# COMPACT_ATOMS: atom_id res chain seq x y z
N MET A 1 22.32 14.37 -6.85
CA MET A 1 21.46 14.03 -8.01
C MET A 1 22.10 12.93 -8.82
N LYS A 2 21.33 11.94 -9.25
CA LYS A 2 21.76 10.87 -10.17
C LYS A 2 20.55 10.51 -11.06
N ASP A 3 20.72 10.58 -12.38
CA ASP A 3 19.69 10.28 -13.39
C ASP A 3 18.36 11.04 -13.16
N GLY A 4 18.41 12.34 -12.85
CA GLY A 4 17.23 13.16 -12.55
C GLY A 4 16.51 12.83 -11.22
N ARG A 5 17.13 12.01 -10.37
CA ARG A 5 16.58 11.60 -9.07
C ARG A 5 17.45 12.08 -7.92
N LEU A 6 16.80 12.49 -6.83
CA LEU A 6 17.47 12.71 -5.56
C LEU A 6 17.87 11.36 -4.99
N THR A 7 19.16 11.11 -4.85
CA THR A 7 19.68 9.86 -4.30
C THR A 7 20.30 10.14 -2.93
N LEU A 8 19.84 9.43 -1.90
CA LEU A 8 20.40 9.49 -0.55
C LEU A 8 21.65 8.61 -0.42
N PRO A 9 22.48 8.79 0.63
CA PRO A 9 23.69 7.99 0.84
C PRO A 9 23.44 6.49 0.97
N ASP A 10 22.27 6.08 1.48
CA ASP A 10 21.81 4.69 1.60
C ASP A 10 21.31 4.09 0.28
N GLY A 11 21.29 4.87 -0.80
CA GLY A 11 20.87 4.43 -2.13
C GLY A 11 19.39 4.68 -2.45
N MET A 12 18.57 5.15 -1.52
CA MET A 12 17.17 5.52 -1.79
C MET A 12 17.09 6.65 -2.81
N LYS A 13 16.09 6.57 -3.72
CA LYS A 13 15.92 7.50 -4.83
C LYS A 13 14.52 8.09 -4.85
N TYR A 14 14.45 9.41 -5.01
CA TYR A 14 13.20 10.16 -5.06
C TYR A 14 13.09 10.93 -6.38
N ARG A 15 11.90 10.94 -6.98
CA ARG A 15 11.62 11.60 -8.27
C ARG A 15 10.97 12.97 -8.09
N LEU A 16 10.28 13.19 -6.99
CA LEU A 16 9.56 14.40 -6.67
C LEU A 16 9.82 14.79 -5.21
N LEU A 17 10.13 16.05 -4.97
CA LEU A 17 10.19 16.65 -3.65
C LEU A 17 8.88 17.41 -3.41
N VAL A 18 8.08 16.96 -2.44
CA VAL A 18 6.85 17.64 -2.01
C VAL A 18 7.15 18.49 -0.79
N LEU A 19 7.02 19.79 -0.92
CA LEU A 19 7.22 20.71 0.20
C LEU A 19 5.98 20.74 1.10
N PRO A 20 6.13 20.91 2.41
CA PRO A 20 5.00 21.14 3.29
C PRO A 20 4.30 22.48 2.96
N ASN A 21 3.00 22.57 3.26
CA ASN A 21 2.25 23.83 3.09
C ASN A 21 2.58 24.81 4.20
N GLN A 22 3.78 25.40 4.15
CA GLN A 22 4.30 26.33 5.14
C GLN A 22 4.81 27.58 4.46
N LYS A 23 4.56 28.73 5.10
CA LYS A 23 5.04 30.04 4.64
C LYS A 23 6.48 30.33 5.05
N SER A 24 7.05 29.52 5.94
CA SER A 24 8.40 29.74 6.45
C SER A 24 9.35 28.61 6.06
N MET A 25 10.58 28.99 5.71
CA MET A 25 11.66 28.04 5.45
C MET A 25 13.01 28.67 5.76
N ARG A 26 13.95 27.90 6.32
CA ARG A 26 15.32 28.35 6.52
C ARG A 26 15.99 28.61 5.18
N PRO A 27 16.74 29.71 5.00
CA PRO A 27 17.38 30.03 3.73
C PRO A 27 18.36 28.96 3.26
N GLU A 28 19.07 28.29 4.18
CA GLU A 28 20.01 27.22 3.83
C GLU A 28 19.28 26.01 3.20
N VAL A 29 18.10 25.68 3.73
CA VAL A 29 17.26 24.61 3.20
C VAL A 29 16.72 24.98 1.82
N LEU A 30 16.22 26.21 1.68
CA LEU A 30 15.70 26.71 0.42
C LEU A 30 16.78 26.81 -0.67
N LYS A 31 18.00 27.24 -0.31
CA LYS A 31 19.17 27.20 -1.21
C LYS A 31 19.45 25.79 -1.69
N LYS A 32 19.44 24.82 -0.74
CA LYS A 32 19.68 23.42 -1.10
C LYS A 32 18.61 22.84 -2.02
N ILE A 33 17.34 23.18 -1.79
CA ILE A 33 16.24 22.81 -2.70
C ILE A 33 16.47 23.42 -4.08
N SER A 34 16.79 24.71 -4.13
CA SER A 34 17.07 25.40 -5.40
C SER A 34 18.20 24.73 -6.21
N GLU A 35 19.31 24.38 -5.55
CA GLU A 35 20.44 23.63 -6.17
C GLU A 35 19.98 22.26 -6.72
N LEU A 36 19.17 21.53 -5.96
CA LEU A 36 18.68 20.21 -6.36
C LEU A 36 17.72 20.30 -7.56
N VAL A 37 16.84 21.30 -7.58
CA VAL A 37 15.93 21.55 -8.70
C VAL A 37 16.72 21.99 -9.92
N GLN A 38 17.69 22.90 -9.76
CA GLN A 38 18.58 23.30 -10.86
C GLN A 38 19.31 22.11 -11.48
N ALA A 39 19.65 21.09 -10.65
CA ALA A 39 20.29 19.84 -11.09
C ALA A 39 19.32 18.76 -11.59
N GLY A 40 18.01 19.08 -11.77
CA GLY A 40 17.03 18.21 -12.41
C GLY A 40 15.98 17.57 -11.51
N LEU A 41 15.93 17.88 -10.21
CA LEU A 41 14.85 17.39 -9.34
C LEU A 41 13.54 18.09 -9.66
N ALA A 42 12.42 17.36 -9.66
CA ALA A 42 11.11 17.97 -9.65
C ALA A 42 10.71 18.38 -8.22
N VAL A 43 10.13 19.56 -8.06
CA VAL A 43 9.60 20.08 -6.79
C VAL A 43 8.12 20.44 -6.93
N TYR A 44 7.33 20.14 -5.90
CA TYR A 44 5.93 20.54 -5.78
C TYR A 44 5.73 21.33 -4.49
N GLY A 45 5.26 22.57 -4.60
CA GLY A 45 5.03 23.47 -3.46
C GLY A 45 4.87 24.90 -3.91
N ASP A 46 4.92 25.81 -2.92
CA ASP A 46 4.87 27.25 -3.15
C ASP A 46 6.08 27.94 -2.50
N ALA A 47 6.35 29.17 -2.94
CA ALA A 47 7.43 29.97 -2.42
C ALA A 47 7.20 30.31 -0.94
N PRO A 48 8.19 30.09 -0.05
CA PRO A 48 8.11 30.58 1.31
C PRO A 48 8.26 32.10 1.37
N GLU A 49 7.67 32.72 2.40
CA GLU A 49 7.60 34.19 2.56
C GLU A 49 8.65 34.73 3.55
N TYR A 50 9.08 33.89 4.52
CA TYR A 50 9.99 34.36 5.60
C TYR A 50 10.79 33.21 6.23
N SER A 51 11.79 33.55 7.04
CA SER A 51 12.55 32.59 7.85
C SER A 51 11.82 32.29 9.18
N PRO A 52 11.84 31.03 9.67
CA PRO A 52 11.30 30.74 11.01
C PRO A 52 12.19 31.22 12.15
N SER A 53 13.35 31.82 11.87
CA SER A 53 14.33 32.31 12.84
C SER A 53 14.47 33.84 12.75
N LEU A 54 14.60 34.48 13.90
CA LEU A 54 14.92 35.90 13.99
C LEU A 54 16.42 36.21 13.74
N SER A 55 17.25 35.21 13.61
CA SER A 55 18.67 35.35 13.27
C SER A 55 18.83 36.00 11.90
N GLY A 56 19.46 37.16 11.84
CA GLY A 56 19.64 37.95 10.61
C GLY A 56 18.40 38.70 10.13
N TYR A 57 17.36 38.81 10.96
CA TYR A 57 16.18 39.61 10.63
C TYR A 57 16.53 41.14 10.53
N PRO A 58 15.94 41.90 9.56
CA PRO A 58 14.95 41.45 8.55
C PRO A 58 15.57 40.96 7.23
N GLU A 59 16.88 40.97 7.07
CA GLU A 59 17.56 40.63 5.81
C GLU A 59 17.38 39.15 5.43
N VAL A 60 17.30 38.26 6.42
CA VAL A 60 17.06 36.83 6.19
C VAL A 60 15.73 36.58 5.50
N ASP A 61 14.68 37.32 5.79
CA ASP A 61 13.38 37.21 5.14
C ASP A 61 13.44 37.67 3.67
N LYS A 62 14.15 38.76 3.40
CA LYS A 62 14.40 39.22 2.02
C LYS A 62 15.15 38.17 1.21
N GLU A 63 16.10 37.49 1.82
CA GLU A 63 16.84 36.38 1.18
C GLU A 63 15.92 35.21 0.83
N VAL A 64 15.06 34.77 1.79
CA VAL A 64 14.06 33.72 1.57
C VAL A 64 13.11 34.09 0.45
N GLN A 65 12.58 35.32 0.45
CA GLN A 65 11.68 35.82 -0.60
C GLN A 65 12.37 35.84 -1.96
N ARG A 66 13.62 36.29 -2.05
CA ARG A 66 14.39 36.35 -3.29
C ARG A 66 14.58 34.94 -3.86
N ILE A 67 15.08 33.99 -3.06
CA ILE A 67 15.33 32.61 -3.51
C ILE A 67 14.00 31.94 -3.86
N GLY A 68 12.97 32.12 -3.05
CA GLY A 68 11.63 31.60 -3.29
C GLY A 68 11.04 32.11 -4.61
N LYS A 69 11.14 33.41 -4.86
CA LYS A 69 10.71 34.03 -6.11
C LYS A 69 11.49 33.48 -7.30
N ASP A 70 12.82 33.40 -7.21
CA ASP A 70 13.65 32.89 -8.29
C ASP A 70 13.30 31.45 -8.65
N LEU A 71 13.07 30.58 -7.64
CA LEU A 71 12.74 29.17 -7.82
C LEU A 71 11.32 28.96 -8.34
N PHE A 72 10.32 29.68 -7.81
CA PHE A 72 8.89 29.44 -8.05
C PHE A 72 8.26 30.42 -9.06
N THR A 73 9.02 31.20 -9.83
CA THR A 73 8.45 32.09 -10.86
C THR A 73 8.13 31.35 -12.15
N THR A 74 8.79 30.26 -12.45
CA THR A 74 8.65 29.51 -13.71
C THR A 74 8.44 28.02 -13.46
N ASP A 75 7.80 27.33 -14.40
CA ASP A 75 7.58 25.88 -14.34
C ASP A 75 8.88 25.06 -14.49
N ASN A 76 9.97 25.69 -14.91
CA ASN A 76 11.28 25.06 -15.06
C ASN A 76 12.35 25.91 -14.40
N TYR A 77 13.23 25.28 -13.63
CA TYR A 77 14.37 25.92 -13.01
C TYR A 77 15.63 25.07 -13.22
N GLY A 78 16.56 25.57 -14.04
CA GLY A 78 17.65 24.76 -14.57
C GLY A 78 17.13 23.61 -15.44
N THR A 79 17.45 22.37 -15.07
CA THR A 79 16.95 21.14 -15.72
C THR A 79 15.79 20.51 -14.94
N GLY A 80 15.39 21.06 -13.78
CA GLY A 80 14.31 20.57 -12.96
C GLY A 80 12.97 21.20 -13.31
N LYS A 81 11.91 20.61 -12.74
CA LYS A 81 10.53 21.06 -12.92
C LYS A 81 9.99 21.60 -11.61
N VAL A 82 9.21 22.69 -11.71
CA VAL A 82 8.55 23.31 -10.58
C VAL A 82 7.03 23.20 -10.77
N PHE A 83 6.34 22.70 -9.78
CA PHE A 83 4.90 22.56 -9.76
C PHE A 83 4.31 23.30 -8.56
N HIS A 84 3.31 24.12 -8.82
CA HIS A 84 2.63 24.90 -7.79
C HIS A 84 1.43 24.16 -7.23
N ARG A 85 1.06 24.47 -5.97
CA ARG A 85 -0.10 23.86 -5.29
C ARG A 85 -1.46 24.16 -5.92
N GLY A 86 -1.55 25.07 -6.88
CA GLY A 86 -2.73 25.28 -7.72
C GLY A 86 -3.05 24.09 -8.64
N VAL A 87 -2.07 23.21 -8.85
CA VAL A 87 -2.21 21.95 -9.59
C VAL A 87 -2.37 20.80 -8.61
N GLY A 88 -3.29 19.87 -8.86
CA GLY A 88 -3.47 18.68 -8.02
C GLY A 88 -2.25 17.77 -8.06
N LEU A 89 -1.88 17.16 -6.90
CA LEU A 89 -0.71 16.27 -6.85
C LEU A 89 -0.80 15.11 -7.83
N GLN A 90 -2.01 14.55 -8.06
CA GLN A 90 -2.21 13.49 -9.05
C GLN A 90 -1.82 13.95 -10.46
N GLU A 91 -2.23 15.14 -10.85
CA GLU A 91 -1.87 15.72 -12.16
C GLU A 91 -0.34 15.92 -12.29
N VAL A 92 0.33 16.29 -11.20
CA VAL A 92 1.80 16.40 -11.17
C VAL A 92 2.45 15.02 -11.37
N LEU A 93 1.96 13.99 -10.71
CA LEU A 93 2.46 12.63 -10.87
C LEU A 93 2.26 12.13 -12.31
N ASP A 94 1.11 12.42 -12.91
CA ASP A 94 0.81 12.07 -14.31
C ASP A 94 1.75 12.80 -15.29
N LYS A 95 1.98 14.11 -15.10
CA LYS A 95 2.96 14.89 -15.88
C LYS A 95 4.39 14.39 -15.76
N LEU A 96 4.73 13.75 -14.64
CA LEU A 96 6.04 13.14 -14.39
C LEU A 96 6.10 11.67 -14.83
N ASN A 97 5.04 11.11 -15.40
CA ASN A 97 4.91 9.68 -15.71
C ASN A 97 5.23 8.81 -14.48
N ILE A 98 4.69 9.18 -13.32
CA ILE A 98 4.81 8.41 -12.08
C ILE A 98 3.50 7.67 -11.87
N ARG A 99 3.49 6.38 -12.18
CA ARG A 99 2.36 5.50 -11.91
C ARG A 99 2.39 5.01 -10.47
N PRO A 100 1.23 4.77 -9.85
CA PRO A 100 1.17 4.16 -8.52
C PRO A 100 1.74 2.75 -8.52
N ASP A 101 2.23 2.28 -7.38
CA ASP A 101 2.69 0.90 -7.19
C ASP A 101 1.54 -0.09 -7.29
N PHE A 102 0.38 0.31 -6.82
CA PHE A 102 -0.86 -0.45 -6.85
C PHE A 102 -2.03 0.48 -7.19
N PHE A 103 -2.89 0.03 -8.10
CA PHE A 103 -4.12 0.72 -8.45
C PHE A 103 -5.29 -0.26 -8.39
N CYS A 104 -6.35 0.12 -7.68
CA CYS A 104 -7.59 -0.64 -7.57
C CYS A 104 -8.66 -0.01 -8.45
N LYS A 105 -9.02 -0.64 -9.57
CA LYS A 105 -10.01 -0.12 -10.53
C LYS A 105 -11.42 0.00 -9.91
N THR A 106 -11.76 -0.91 -9.03
CA THR A 106 -13.09 -0.97 -8.40
C THR A 106 -13.22 -0.10 -7.15
N ASN A 107 -12.14 0.64 -6.81
CA ASN A 107 -12.07 1.49 -5.61
C ASN A 107 -12.43 0.73 -4.32
N ALA A 108 -12.10 -0.56 -4.24
CA ALA A 108 -12.27 -1.34 -3.02
C ALA A 108 -11.34 -0.84 -1.91
N PRO A 109 -11.75 -0.88 -0.64
CA PRO A 109 -10.97 -0.36 0.48
C PRO A 109 -9.84 -1.32 0.89
N VAL A 110 -8.86 -1.50 0.02
CA VAL A 110 -7.68 -2.34 0.24
C VAL A 110 -6.52 -1.48 0.68
N LEU A 111 -5.92 -1.80 1.82
CA LEU A 111 -4.63 -1.23 2.21
C LEU A 111 -3.51 -2.11 1.68
N PHE A 112 -2.39 -1.49 1.33
CA PHE A 112 -1.24 -2.24 0.82
C PHE A 112 0.10 -1.70 1.31
N ILE A 113 1.09 -2.58 1.32
CA ILE A 113 2.51 -2.24 1.46
C ILE A 113 3.26 -2.97 0.35
N HIS A 114 4.17 -2.28 -0.32
CA HIS A 114 5.01 -2.84 -1.37
C HIS A 114 6.48 -2.93 -0.93
N ARG A 115 7.14 -4.03 -1.29
CA ARG A 115 8.57 -4.25 -1.12
C ARG A 115 9.17 -4.87 -2.37
N THR A 116 10.26 -4.28 -2.86
CA THR A 116 11.06 -4.78 -3.97
C THR A 116 12.25 -5.56 -3.42
N LEU A 117 12.44 -6.78 -3.87
CA LEU A 117 13.61 -7.61 -3.66
C LEU A 117 14.39 -7.78 -4.98
N PRO A 118 15.63 -8.28 -4.97
CA PRO A 118 16.39 -8.50 -6.20
C PRO A 118 15.72 -9.45 -7.20
N ASP A 119 14.88 -10.37 -6.72
CA ASP A 119 14.25 -11.46 -7.49
C ASP A 119 12.72 -11.55 -7.31
N ALA A 120 12.12 -10.61 -6.57
CA ALA A 120 10.68 -10.61 -6.32
C ALA A 120 10.13 -9.20 -6.05
N GLU A 121 8.83 -9.03 -6.31
CA GLU A 121 8.02 -7.92 -5.84
C GLU A 121 6.96 -8.46 -4.88
N ILE A 122 6.84 -7.87 -3.70
CA ILE A 122 5.96 -8.36 -2.63
C ILE A 122 4.96 -7.27 -2.28
N TYR A 123 3.67 -7.56 -2.45
CA TYR A 123 2.56 -6.74 -1.99
C TYR A 123 1.88 -7.42 -0.82
N PHE A 124 1.87 -6.78 0.34
CA PHE A 124 0.98 -7.14 1.43
C PHE A 124 -0.33 -6.41 1.24
N LEU A 125 -1.43 -7.15 1.12
CA LEU A 125 -2.77 -6.61 0.90
C LEU A 125 -3.65 -6.93 2.10
N SER A 126 -4.46 -5.97 2.54
CA SER A 126 -5.35 -6.15 3.68
C SER A 126 -6.74 -5.55 3.42
N ASN A 127 -7.77 -6.38 3.61
CA ASN A 127 -9.15 -5.95 3.65
C ASN A 127 -9.50 -5.50 5.06
N GLN A 128 -9.83 -4.21 5.22
CA GLN A 128 -10.18 -3.62 6.52
C GLN A 128 -11.68 -3.69 6.84
N GLN A 129 -12.46 -4.35 5.99
CA GLN A 129 -13.89 -4.55 6.21
C GLN A 129 -14.17 -5.95 6.75
N ASP A 130 -15.28 -6.13 7.43
CA ASP A 130 -15.78 -7.40 7.97
C ASP A 130 -16.44 -8.30 6.93
N LYS A 131 -16.51 -7.88 5.67
CA LYS A 131 -17.12 -8.59 4.54
C LYS A 131 -16.11 -8.87 3.43
N LYS A 132 -16.39 -9.90 2.66
CA LYS A 132 -15.63 -10.25 1.45
C LYS A 132 -15.65 -9.10 0.45
N ILE A 133 -14.51 -8.84 -0.16
CA ILE A 133 -14.35 -7.91 -1.27
C ILE A 133 -13.76 -8.61 -2.48
N THR A 134 -14.19 -8.20 -3.67
CA THR A 134 -13.60 -8.57 -4.95
C THR A 134 -13.17 -7.30 -5.66
N PHE A 135 -11.99 -7.29 -6.24
CA PHE A 135 -11.46 -6.12 -6.92
C PHE A 135 -10.51 -6.46 -8.05
N ASP A 136 -10.43 -5.58 -9.05
CA ASP A 136 -9.44 -5.64 -10.11
C ASP A 136 -8.25 -4.79 -9.71
N GLY A 137 -7.11 -5.44 -9.48
CA GLY A 137 -5.85 -4.82 -9.08
C GLY A 137 -4.85 -4.72 -10.22
N GLU A 138 -4.22 -3.57 -10.39
CA GLU A 138 -3.04 -3.37 -11.23
C GLU A 138 -1.82 -3.15 -10.32
N PHE A 139 -0.80 -3.97 -10.50
CA PHE A 139 0.42 -3.99 -9.70
C PHE A 139 1.60 -3.60 -10.60
N ARG A 140 2.42 -2.66 -10.18
CA ARG A 140 3.61 -2.21 -10.92
C ARG A 140 4.72 -3.27 -10.84
N VAL A 141 4.65 -4.24 -11.73
CA VAL A 141 5.52 -5.41 -11.77
C VAL A 141 5.96 -5.70 -13.20
N SER A 142 7.22 -6.10 -13.37
CA SER A 142 7.76 -6.53 -14.65
C SER A 142 7.01 -7.74 -15.21
N GLN A 143 6.78 -7.76 -16.51
CA GLN A 143 6.13 -8.86 -17.24
C GLN A 143 6.82 -10.23 -17.15
N GLU A 144 8.06 -10.28 -16.64
CA GLU A 144 8.80 -11.52 -16.45
C GLU A 144 8.41 -12.27 -15.18
N LEU A 145 7.66 -11.62 -14.27
CA LEU A 145 7.28 -12.16 -12.99
C LEU A 145 5.83 -12.66 -13.03
N SER A 146 5.54 -13.70 -12.25
CA SER A 146 4.22 -14.31 -12.15
C SER A 146 3.72 -14.26 -10.71
N PRO A 147 2.40 -14.04 -10.47
CA PRO A 147 1.84 -13.88 -9.15
C PRO A 147 1.65 -15.20 -8.40
N GLU A 148 1.97 -15.19 -7.13
CA GLU A 148 1.64 -16.21 -6.14
C GLU A 148 0.88 -15.56 -4.98
N LEU A 149 -0.14 -16.23 -4.46
CA LEU A 149 -0.85 -15.83 -3.26
C LEU A 149 -0.34 -16.64 -2.06
N TRP A 150 0.12 -15.94 -1.05
CA TRP A 150 0.65 -16.51 0.17
C TRP A 150 -0.24 -16.13 1.36
N SER A 151 -0.81 -17.12 2.04
CA SER A 151 -1.58 -16.93 3.25
C SER A 151 -0.70 -17.07 4.48
N ALA A 152 -0.50 -15.99 5.23
CA ALA A 152 0.24 -16.05 6.49
C ALA A 152 -0.52 -16.83 7.59
N ALA A 153 -1.85 -16.88 7.51
CA ALA A 153 -2.68 -17.58 8.48
C ALA A 153 -2.60 -19.10 8.36
N THR A 154 -2.48 -19.63 7.12
CA THR A 154 -2.48 -21.08 6.86
C THR A 154 -1.12 -21.61 6.42
N GLY A 155 -0.20 -20.73 6.00
CA GLY A 155 1.06 -21.13 5.37
C GLY A 155 0.90 -21.62 3.93
N GLU A 156 -0.30 -21.54 3.36
CA GLU A 156 -0.56 -21.95 1.99
C GLU A 156 0.08 -20.98 0.99
N ILE A 157 0.71 -21.57 -0.04
CA ILE A 157 1.25 -20.85 -1.19
C ILE A 157 0.62 -21.43 -2.44
N ARG A 158 -0.06 -20.60 -3.24
CA ARG A 158 -0.66 -21.03 -4.50
C ARG A 158 -0.35 -20.07 -5.64
N ARG A 159 -0.13 -20.61 -6.82
CA ARG A 159 0.07 -19.83 -8.03
C ARG A 159 -1.26 -19.30 -8.53
N LEU A 160 -1.26 -18.04 -8.97
CA LEU A 160 -2.37 -17.44 -9.68
C LEU A 160 -2.06 -17.49 -11.18
N SER A 161 -2.95 -18.07 -11.99
CA SER A 161 -2.70 -18.29 -13.41
C SER A 161 -3.52 -17.37 -14.32
N ASP A 162 -4.58 -16.76 -13.79
CA ASP A 162 -5.40 -15.79 -14.50
C ASP A 162 -4.96 -14.37 -14.17
N PHE A 163 -4.08 -13.85 -15.00
CA PHE A 163 -3.56 -12.49 -14.94
C PHE A 163 -3.16 -12.00 -16.33
N GLU A 164 -3.05 -10.70 -16.48
CA GLU A 164 -2.61 -10.03 -17.71
C GLU A 164 -1.37 -9.20 -17.42
N ASN A 165 -0.33 -9.42 -18.22
CA ASN A 165 0.87 -8.61 -18.17
C ASN A 165 0.84 -7.54 -19.26
N THR A 166 1.16 -6.33 -18.86
CA THR A 166 1.55 -5.26 -19.76
C THR A 166 3.04 -4.96 -19.61
N GLU A 167 3.52 -3.93 -20.29
CA GLU A 167 4.94 -3.58 -20.30
C GLU A 167 5.48 -3.26 -18.87
N ASP A 168 4.67 -2.64 -18.02
CA ASP A 168 5.07 -2.10 -16.72
C ASP A 168 4.16 -2.48 -15.55
N HIS A 169 3.13 -3.29 -15.77
CA HIS A 169 2.25 -3.76 -14.70
C HIS A 169 1.61 -5.11 -14.99
N THR A 170 1.19 -5.78 -13.92
CA THR A 170 0.40 -7.01 -13.95
C THR A 170 -0.99 -6.72 -13.41
N ALA A 171 -2.02 -7.06 -14.17
CA ALA A 171 -3.42 -6.91 -13.81
C ALA A 171 -4.04 -8.26 -13.48
N LEU A 172 -4.75 -8.37 -12.36
CA LEU A 172 -5.51 -9.57 -12.00
C LEU A 172 -6.67 -9.23 -11.06
N GLN A 173 -7.69 -10.08 -11.13
CA GLN A 173 -8.78 -10.04 -10.16
C GLN A 173 -8.33 -10.68 -8.85
N MET A 174 -8.68 -10.05 -7.73
CA MET A 174 -8.38 -10.48 -6.37
C MET A 174 -9.66 -10.59 -5.55
N GLU A 175 -9.68 -11.55 -4.63
CA GLU A 175 -10.70 -11.69 -3.60
C GLU A 175 -10.04 -11.76 -2.22
N LEU A 176 -10.60 -11.06 -1.25
CA LEU A 176 -10.19 -11.11 0.16
C LEU A 176 -11.43 -11.29 1.02
N GLU A 177 -11.42 -12.24 1.93
CA GLU A 177 -12.47 -12.41 2.93
C GLU A 177 -12.48 -11.24 3.91
N GLY A 178 -13.52 -11.15 4.76
CA GLY A 178 -13.60 -10.11 5.78
C GLY A 178 -12.38 -10.13 6.71
N ASN A 179 -11.74 -8.97 6.90
CA ASN A 179 -10.53 -8.79 7.71
C ASN A 179 -9.33 -9.65 7.30
N GLU A 180 -9.34 -10.19 6.09
CA GLU A 180 -8.24 -11.01 5.59
C GLU A 180 -7.07 -10.14 5.14
N SER A 181 -5.86 -10.69 5.35
CA SER A 181 -4.63 -10.17 4.77
C SER A 181 -3.80 -11.27 4.13
N VAL A 182 -3.17 -10.94 3.01
CA VAL A 182 -2.38 -11.87 2.21
C VAL A 182 -1.12 -11.20 1.68
N PHE A 183 -0.14 -12.01 1.30
CA PHE A 183 0.96 -11.56 0.46
C PHE A 183 0.70 -11.98 -0.99
N LEU A 184 0.75 -11.03 -1.89
CA LEU A 184 0.82 -11.27 -3.32
C LEU A 184 2.28 -11.11 -3.74
N VAL A 185 2.91 -12.23 -4.08
CA VAL A 185 4.34 -12.30 -4.38
C VAL A 185 4.53 -12.55 -5.87
N PHE A 186 5.24 -11.66 -6.53
CA PHE A 186 5.59 -11.81 -7.94
C PHE A 186 7.05 -12.25 -8.05
N ARG A 187 7.30 -13.37 -8.70
CA ARG A 187 8.66 -13.87 -8.94
C ARG A 187 8.76 -14.64 -10.24
N LYS A 188 10.00 -14.94 -10.67
CA LYS A 188 10.22 -15.79 -11.85
C LYS A 188 9.74 -17.20 -11.55
N ASN A 189 8.75 -17.65 -12.29
CA ASN A 189 8.20 -18.97 -12.24
C ASN A 189 8.02 -19.49 -13.67
N ASP A 190 7.97 -20.81 -13.83
CA ASP A 190 7.52 -21.40 -15.08
C ASP A 190 6.10 -20.92 -15.38
N LYS A 191 5.87 -20.44 -16.60
CA LYS A 191 4.55 -19.96 -17.01
C LYS A 191 3.55 -21.10 -16.87
N ALA A 192 2.42 -20.82 -16.23
CA ALA A 192 1.30 -21.77 -16.21
C ALA A 192 0.84 -22.02 -17.65
N THR A 193 0.68 -23.27 -18.01
CA THR A 193 0.25 -23.69 -19.36
C THR A 193 -1.23 -23.43 -19.61
N GLU A 194 -2.03 -23.29 -18.56
CA GLU A 194 -3.47 -23.03 -18.63
C GLU A 194 -3.88 -21.92 -17.67
N LYS A 195 -4.71 -20.97 -18.16
CA LYS A 195 -5.39 -20.01 -17.30
C LYS A 195 -6.54 -20.70 -16.57
N LYS A 196 -6.54 -20.62 -15.24
CA LYS A 196 -7.63 -21.11 -14.37
C LYS A 196 -8.09 -19.96 -13.49
N ASN A 197 -9.40 -19.93 -13.20
CA ASN A 197 -9.95 -18.95 -12.26
C ASN A 197 -9.15 -18.98 -10.95
N ASN A 198 -8.59 -17.84 -10.58
CA ASN A 198 -7.78 -17.68 -9.36
C ASN A 198 -8.61 -17.88 -8.08
N PHE A 199 -9.91 -17.64 -8.14
CA PHE A 199 -10.83 -17.69 -7.01
C PHE A 199 -12.09 -18.49 -7.42
N PRO A 200 -12.00 -19.83 -7.51
CA PRO A 200 -13.15 -20.65 -7.89
C PRO A 200 -14.25 -20.56 -6.83
N VAL A 201 -15.49 -20.58 -7.28
CA VAL A 201 -16.64 -20.63 -6.39
C VAL A 201 -16.57 -21.89 -5.54
N LYS A 202 -16.67 -21.73 -4.23
CA LYS A 202 -16.73 -22.86 -3.29
C LYS A 202 -18.16 -23.38 -3.26
N GLU A 203 -18.32 -24.67 -3.52
CA GLU A 203 -19.60 -25.36 -3.41
C GLU A 203 -19.65 -26.13 -2.09
N THR A 204 -20.81 -26.08 -1.42
CA THR A 204 -21.05 -26.90 -0.23
C THR A 204 -21.24 -28.35 -0.68
N VAL A 205 -20.31 -29.22 -0.37
CA VAL A 205 -20.39 -30.66 -0.72
C VAL A 205 -21.12 -31.47 0.33
N TYR A 206 -21.19 -31.00 1.56
CA TYR A 206 -21.87 -31.68 2.66
C TYR A 206 -22.21 -30.68 3.79
N SER A 207 -23.40 -30.83 4.39
CA SER A 207 -23.83 -30.11 5.60
C SER A 207 -23.97 -31.08 6.76
N VAL A 208 -23.40 -30.72 7.93
CA VAL A 208 -23.50 -31.55 9.12
C VAL A 208 -24.70 -31.05 9.93
N ASP A 209 -25.86 -31.69 9.73
CA ASP A 209 -27.14 -31.32 10.36
C ASP A 209 -27.51 -32.23 11.55
N THR A 210 -26.59 -33.11 11.94
CA THR A 210 -26.81 -34.00 13.09
C THR A 210 -26.48 -33.31 14.41
N PRO A 211 -27.14 -33.71 15.53
CA PRO A 211 -26.81 -33.17 16.84
C PRO A 211 -25.35 -33.41 17.22
N TRP A 212 -24.75 -32.44 17.89
CA TRP A 212 -23.38 -32.47 18.37
C TRP A 212 -23.31 -32.95 19.82
N LYS A 213 -22.54 -34.00 20.07
CA LYS A 213 -22.20 -34.42 21.44
C LYS A 213 -20.89 -33.77 21.86
N VAL A 214 -20.97 -32.77 22.74
CA VAL A 214 -19.82 -32.00 23.22
C VAL A 214 -19.41 -32.48 24.60
N THR A 215 -18.14 -32.82 24.77
CA THR A 215 -17.55 -33.19 26.05
C THR A 215 -16.49 -32.16 26.46
N PHE A 216 -16.47 -31.82 27.72
CA PHE A 216 -15.51 -30.88 28.30
C PHE A 216 -14.38 -31.66 29.01
N GLU A 217 -13.20 -31.06 29.09
CA GLU A 217 -12.05 -31.67 29.72
C GLU A 217 -12.31 -31.86 31.21
N ALA A 218 -12.09 -33.10 31.71
CA ALA A 218 -12.27 -33.40 33.11
C ALA A 218 -11.34 -32.60 34.02
N GLY A 219 -11.86 -32.17 35.15
CA GLY A 219 -11.10 -31.38 36.13
C GLY A 219 -10.99 -29.89 35.78
N LYS A 220 -11.56 -29.44 34.66
CA LYS A 220 -11.82 -28.04 34.37
C LYS A 220 -13.24 -27.69 34.80
N ARG A 221 -13.64 -26.45 34.71
CA ARG A 221 -14.94 -25.95 35.17
C ARG A 221 -16.16 -26.32 34.30
N GLY A 222 -15.94 -27.08 33.23
CA GLY A 222 -17.01 -27.50 32.34
C GLY A 222 -17.91 -28.59 32.91
N PRO A 223 -19.08 -28.86 32.28
CA PRO A 223 -19.97 -29.95 32.66
C PRO A 223 -19.24 -31.31 32.66
N GLU A 224 -19.45 -32.15 33.69
CA GLU A 224 -18.89 -33.50 33.75
C GLU A 224 -19.55 -34.46 32.76
N ALA A 225 -20.85 -34.28 32.49
CA ALA A 225 -21.59 -35.07 31.53
C ALA A 225 -21.56 -34.42 30.15
N PRO A 226 -21.54 -35.22 29.05
CA PRO A 226 -21.65 -34.68 27.71
C PRO A 226 -22.96 -33.90 27.51
N VAL A 227 -22.87 -32.77 26.82
CA VAL A 227 -24.02 -31.94 26.43
C VAL A 227 -24.35 -32.21 24.95
N VAL A 228 -25.63 -32.34 24.63
CA VAL A 228 -26.08 -32.53 23.25
C VAL A 228 -26.69 -31.22 22.75
N TRP A 229 -26.14 -30.73 21.65
CA TRP A 229 -26.64 -29.54 20.96
C TRP A 229 -27.23 -29.91 19.59
N SER A 230 -28.41 -29.39 19.28
CA SER A 230 -29.03 -29.58 17.95
C SER A 230 -28.24 -28.87 16.86
N GLN A 231 -27.53 -27.79 17.21
CA GLN A 231 -26.62 -27.02 16.36
C GLN A 231 -25.50 -26.43 17.20
N LEU A 232 -24.35 -26.17 16.59
CA LEU A 232 -23.27 -25.46 17.27
C LEU A 232 -23.69 -24.04 17.59
N THR A 233 -23.43 -23.61 18.82
CA THR A 233 -23.72 -22.28 19.34
C THR A 233 -22.48 -21.67 19.96
N ASP A 234 -22.43 -20.35 20.01
CA ASP A 234 -21.39 -19.64 20.75
C ASP A 234 -21.57 -19.90 22.25
N TRP A 235 -20.52 -20.39 22.89
CA TRP A 235 -20.51 -20.71 24.31
C TRP A 235 -20.79 -19.51 25.21
N MET A 236 -20.40 -18.32 24.80
CA MET A 236 -20.67 -17.08 25.53
C MET A 236 -22.16 -16.80 25.68
N ASN A 237 -23.00 -17.32 24.80
CA ASN A 237 -24.44 -17.19 24.83
C ASN A 237 -25.14 -18.32 25.61
N SER A 238 -24.37 -19.24 26.21
CA SER A 238 -24.95 -20.32 27.02
C SER A 238 -25.57 -19.79 28.33
N GLU A 239 -26.75 -20.30 28.67
CA GLU A 239 -27.38 -20.06 29.99
C GLU A 239 -26.67 -20.85 31.11
N ASN A 240 -25.89 -21.87 30.77
CA ASN A 240 -25.10 -22.65 31.72
C ASN A 240 -23.73 -22.01 31.94
N ASP A 241 -23.51 -21.49 33.16
CA ASP A 241 -22.28 -20.80 33.53
C ASP A 241 -21.03 -21.70 33.40
N SER A 242 -21.18 -23.02 33.61
CA SER A 242 -20.08 -23.99 33.44
C SER A 242 -19.65 -24.14 31.98
N ILE A 243 -20.49 -23.76 31.00
CA ILE A 243 -20.17 -23.71 29.58
C ILE A 243 -19.67 -22.31 29.21
N LYS A 244 -20.43 -21.30 29.66
CA LYS A 244 -20.17 -19.89 29.31
C LYS A 244 -18.78 -19.41 29.71
N TYR A 245 -18.24 -19.92 30.83
CA TYR A 245 -16.95 -19.51 31.39
C TYR A 245 -15.91 -20.66 31.43
N PHE A 246 -16.07 -21.66 30.56
CA PHE A 246 -15.13 -22.79 30.41
C PHE A 246 -13.75 -22.37 29.87
#